data_07bc86cf61a6634d3429805d717a5aa4
#
_entry.id   07bc86cf61a6634d3429805d717a5aa4
#
_cell.length_a   1.000
_cell.length_b   1.000
_cell.length_c   1.000
_cell.angle_alpha   90.00
_cell.angle_beta   90.00
_cell.angle_gamma   90.00
#
_symmetry.space_group_name_H-M   'P 1'
#
loop_
_entity.id
_entity.type
_entity.pdbx_description
1 polymer ?
#
loop_
_entity_poly.entity_id
_entity_poly.type
_entity_poly.pdbx_seq_one_letter_code
_entity_poly.pdbx_strand_id
1 'polypeptide(L)'
;MFIRNPMRNEKMTQKIRNFDQMPSLARLPWRLIKTFFRKGVDEALPTDIFQLKNIEIDAQHLAAYQKVCGFERSDQLPLTYLHVLAFKLQIEMLLDDGCDFPLLGLVHIDNEITRHK
;
A
#
# COMPACT_ATOMS: atom_id res chain seq x y z
N MET A 1 6.08 8.15 3.92
CA MET A 1 4.76 7.59 3.55
C MET A 1 4.41 6.46 4.50
N PHE A 2 3.21 6.44 4.97
CA PHE A 2 2.67 5.36 5.79
C PHE A 2 1.21 5.08 5.41
N ILE A 3 0.77 3.84 5.65
CA ILE A 3 -0.60 3.39 5.40
C ILE A 3 -1.21 3.01 6.75
N ARG A 4 -2.38 3.56 7.01
CA ARG A 4 -3.15 3.35 8.24
C ARG A 4 -4.57 2.92 7.91
N ASN A 5 -5.10 2.01 8.69
CA ASN A 5 -6.51 1.67 8.64
C ASN A 5 -7.33 2.71 9.43
N PRO A 6 -8.22 3.49 8.81
CA PRO A 6 -9.00 4.52 9.50
C PRO A 6 -10.16 3.98 10.34
N MET A 7 -10.50 2.71 10.20
CA MET A 7 -11.76 2.16 10.71
C MET A 7 -11.72 1.65 12.15
N ARG A 8 -10.63 1.82 12.89
CA ARG A 8 -10.54 1.29 14.24
C ARG A 8 -10.34 2.36 15.29
N ASN A 9 -11.40 2.56 16.08
CA ASN A 9 -11.38 3.31 17.31
C ASN A 9 -10.63 2.54 18.42
N GLU A 10 -9.64 3.21 18.96
CA GLU A 10 -9.07 3.14 20.30
C GLU A 10 -8.75 1.80 20.98
N LYS A 11 -7.53 1.75 21.48
CA LYS A 11 -6.95 0.82 22.48
C LYS A 11 -6.26 -0.45 21.98
N MET A 12 -5.96 -0.61 20.72
CA MET A 12 -4.97 -1.62 20.34
C MET A 12 -3.64 -0.95 20.09
N THR A 13 -2.60 -1.46 20.71
CA THR A 13 -1.22 -1.00 20.50
C THR A 13 -0.86 -1.20 19.03
N GLN A 14 -0.94 -0.13 18.25
CA GLN A 14 -0.53 -0.15 16.86
C GLN A 14 0.99 -0.23 16.81
N LYS A 15 1.51 -1.27 16.18
CA LYS A 15 2.94 -1.35 15.88
C LYS A 15 3.24 -0.60 14.59
N ILE A 16 4.33 0.16 14.61
CA ILE A 16 4.85 0.77 13.40
C ILE A 16 5.87 -0.19 12.82
N ARG A 17 5.58 -0.72 11.63
CA ARG A 17 6.51 -1.54 10.86
C ARG A 17 7.27 -0.67 9.89
N ASN A 18 8.54 -0.50 10.13
CA ASN A 18 9.43 0.26 9.27
C ASN A 18 10.04 -0.64 8.20
N PHE A 19 10.00 -0.17 6.97
CA PHE A 19 10.67 -0.79 5.85
C PHE A 19 11.79 0.14 5.38
N ASP A 20 12.98 -0.40 5.25
CA ASP A 20 14.14 0.35 4.75
C ASP A 20 14.14 0.40 3.22
N GLN A 21 13.50 -0.58 2.60
CA GLN A 21 13.38 -0.69 1.15
C GLN A 21 11.95 -1.07 0.76
N MET A 22 11.59 -0.73 -0.47
CA MET A 22 10.30 -1.12 -1.03
C MET A 22 10.18 -2.64 -1.09
N PRO A 23 9.10 -3.23 -0.55
CA PRO A 23 8.88 -4.67 -0.60
C PRO A 23 8.90 -5.20 -2.04
N SER A 24 9.54 -6.36 -2.23
CA SER A 24 9.56 -7.03 -3.51
C SER A 24 8.30 -7.86 -3.73
N LEU A 25 7.75 -7.79 -4.93
CA LEU A 25 6.61 -8.62 -5.35
C LEU A 25 7.02 -9.95 -5.98
N ALA A 26 8.31 -10.34 -5.90
CA ALA A 26 8.81 -11.55 -6.55
C ALA A 26 8.12 -12.84 -6.06
N ARG A 27 7.72 -12.90 -4.79
CA ARG A 27 7.00 -14.03 -4.20
C ARG A 27 5.48 -13.83 -4.16
N LEU A 28 4.99 -12.83 -4.84
CA LEU A 28 3.56 -12.47 -4.81
C LEU A 28 2.64 -13.62 -5.23
N PRO A 29 2.90 -14.39 -6.30
CA PRO A 29 1.99 -15.48 -6.68
C PRO A 29 1.79 -16.51 -5.59
N TRP A 30 2.85 -16.92 -4.91
CA TRP A 30 2.79 -17.88 -3.82
C TRP A 30 2.07 -17.31 -2.59
N ARG A 31 2.36 -16.06 -2.26
CA ARG A 31 1.72 -15.38 -1.13
C ARG A 31 0.23 -15.16 -1.38
N LEU A 32 -0.16 -14.85 -2.61
CA LEU A 32 -1.57 -14.75 -3.02
C LEU A 32 -2.31 -16.06 -2.84
N ILE A 33 -1.72 -17.18 -3.27
CA ILE A 33 -2.31 -18.51 -3.12
C ILE A 33 -2.60 -18.82 -1.64
N LYS A 34 -1.69 -18.46 -0.75
CA LYS A 34 -1.91 -18.62 0.70
C LYS A 34 -3.14 -17.85 1.20
N THR A 35 -3.43 -16.69 0.64
CA THR A 35 -4.57 -15.88 1.05
C THR A 35 -5.92 -16.51 0.70
N PHE A 36 -5.99 -17.42 -0.27
CA PHE A 36 -7.22 -18.18 -0.58
C PHE A 36 -7.73 -19.02 0.58
N PHE A 37 -6.83 -19.45 1.45
CA PHE A 37 -7.20 -20.26 2.61
C PHE A 37 -7.68 -19.42 3.80
N ARG A 38 -7.68 -18.10 3.67
CA ARG A 38 -8.23 -17.19 4.68
C ARG A 38 -9.73 -17.29 4.71
N LYS A 39 -10.29 -17.44 5.89
CA LYS A 39 -11.72 -17.68 6.08
C LYS A 39 -12.56 -16.41 6.14
N GLY A 40 -11.94 -15.26 6.41
CA GLY A 40 -12.64 -13.99 6.60
C GLY A 40 -13.63 -13.98 7.76
N VAL A 41 -13.45 -14.89 8.73
CA VAL A 41 -14.42 -15.11 9.82
C VAL A 41 -14.42 -13.97 10.80
N ASP A 42 -13.25 -13.44 11.11
CA ASP A 42 -13.09 -12.41 12.15
C ASP A 42 -13.12 -10.99 11.60
N GLU A 43 -13.27 -10.84 10.26
CA GLU A 43 -13.21 -9.55 9.57
C GLU A 43 -12.00 -8.69 10.01
N ALA A 44 -10.91 -9.37 10.36
CA ALA A 44 -9.73 -8.72 10.90
C ALA A 44 -8.99 -7.98 9.78
N LEU A 45 -8.86 -6.66 9.97
CA LEU A 45 -8.03 -5.82 9.13
C LEU A 45 -6.69 -5.56 9.82
N PRO A 46 -5.61 -5.37 9.07
CA PRO A 46 -4.32 -5.02 9.64
C PRO A 46 -4.44 -3.76 10.49
N THR A 47 -3.96 -3.82 11.73
CA THR A 47 -3.96 -2.69 12.64
C THR A 47 -2.62 -1.97 12.68
N ASP A 48 -1.58 -2.63 12.22
CA ASP A 48 -0.23 -2.10 12.18
C ASP A 48 -0.09 -0.98 11.14
N ILE A 49 0.80 -0.04 11.42
CA ILE A 49 1.16 1.01 10.48
C ILE A 49 2.38 0.56 9.70
N PHE A 50 2.24 0.46 8.38
CA PHE A 50 3.36 0.15 7.48
C PHE A 50 3.97 1.45 7.00
N GLN A 51 5.25 1.65 7.30
CA GLN A 51 5.96 2.87 7.00
C GLN A 51 7.23 2.59 6.20
N LEU A 52 7.36 3.28 5.09
CA LEU A 52 8.58 3.31 4.30
C LEU A 52 9.18 4.73 4.37
N LYS A 53 10.44 4.80 4.75
CA LYS A 53 11.21 6.03 4.81
C LYS A 53 12.18 6.12 3.63
N ASN A 54 12.58 7.33 3.28
CA ASN A 54 13.61 7.60 2.28
C ASN A 54 13.29 6.97 0.91
N ILE A 55 12.10 7.27 0.39
CA ILE A 55 11.69 6.78 -0.92
C ILE A 55 12.48 7.53 -2.00
N GLU A 56 13.24 6.78 -2.78
CA GLU A 56 13.87 7.30 -4.00
C GLU A 56 12.86 7.27 -5.16
N ILE A 57 12.78 8.38 -5.85
CA ILE A 57 11.88 8.52 -6.99
C ILE A 57 12.67 8.36 -8.27
N ASP A 58 12.35 7.32 -9.03
CA ASP A 58 12.91 7.11 -10.35
C ASP A 58 12.32 8.14 -11.33
N ALA A 59 13.16 9.06 -11.80
CA ALA A 59 12.76 10.11 -12.73
C ALA A 59 12.24 9.56 -14.07
N GLN A 60 12.75 8.43 -14.54
CA GLN A 60 12.26 7.79 -15.76
C GLN A 60 10.86 7.21 -15.57
N HIS A 61 10.64 6.55 -14.46
CA HIS A 61 9.34 6.00 -14.11
C HIS A 61 8.30 7.11 -13.92
N LEU A 62 8.68 8.20 -13.26
CA LEU A 62 7.82 9.37 -13.10
C LEU A 62 7.44 9.99 -14.46
N ALA A 63 8.42 10.18 -15.34
CA ALA A 63 8.18 10.73 -16.67
C ALA A 63 7.25 9.84 -17.51
N ALA A 64 7.42 8.51 -17.44
CA ALA A 64 6.55 7.56 -18.10
C ALA A 64 5.12 7.63 -17.56
N TYR A 65 4.97 7.73 -16.24
CA TYR A 65 3.66 7.91 -15.61
C TYR A 65 2.97 9.20 -16.05
N GLN A 66 3.66 10.32 -16.02
CA GLN A 66 3.14 11.60 -16.47
C GLN A 66 2.67 11.54 -17.93
N LYS A 67 3.47 10.91 -18.79
CA LYS A 67 3.12 10.73 -20.21
C LYS A 67 1.84 9.91 -20.39
N VAL A 68 1.72 8.80 -19.70
CA VAL A 68 0.54 7.90 -19.79
C VAL A 68 -0.71 8.60 -19.27
N CYS A 69 -0.59 9.36 -18.18
CA CYS A 69 -1.73 10.08 -17.58
C CYS A 69 -2.04 11.41 -18.25
N GLY A 70 -1.25 11.84 -19.24
CA GLY A 70 -1.46 13.13 -19.91
C GLY A 70 -1.12 14.35 -19.06
N PHE A 71 -0.29 14.19 -18.04
CA PHE A 71 0.22 15.30 -17.24
C PHE A 71 1.38 16.02 -17.96
N GLU A 72 1.47 17.32 -17.75
CA GLU A 72 2.66 18.06 -18.17
C GLU A 72 3.90 17.54 -17.45
N ARG A 73 5.01 17.48 -18.19
CA ARG A 73 6.29 17.10 -17.60
C ARG A 73 6.72 18.15 -16.58
N SER A 74 6.87 17.74 -15.35
CA SER A 74 7.18 18.60 -14.22
C SER A 74 8.04 17.85 -13.20
N ASP A 75 8.85 18.56 -12.46
CA ASP A 75 9.59 18.01 -11.32
C ASP A 75 8.68 17.83 -10.09
N GLN A 76 7.45 18.33 -10.16
CA GLN A 76 6.47 18.12 -9.10
C GLN A 76 5.81 16.75 -9.24
N LEU A 77 5.72 16.05 -8.11
CA LEU A 77 5.03 14.78 -8.05
C LEU A 77 3.52 14.97 -8.15
N PRO A 78 2.87 14.35 -9.16
CA PRO A 78 1.41 14.26 -9.15
C PRO A 78 0.93 13.55 -7.88
N LEU A 79 -0.15 14.05 -7.28
CA LEU A 79 -0.67 13.48 -6.04
C LEU A 79 -1.03 11.99 -6.19
N THR A 80 -1.58 11.63 -7.34
CA THR A 80 -1.93 10.23 -7.66
C THR A 80 -0.72 9.32 -7.83
N TYR A 81 0.46 9.86 -8.13
CA TYR A 81 1.70 9.08 -8.20
C TYR A 81 2.10 8.52 -6.83
N LEU A 82 1.73 9.18 -5.75
CA LEU A 82 1.93 8.66 -4.40
C LEU A 82 1.20 7.33 -4.18
N HIS A 83 0.02 7.17 -4.79
CA HIS A 83 -0.69 5.89 -4.75
C HIS A 83 0.08 4.78 -5.49
N VAL A 84 0.66 5.11 -6.64
CA VAL A 84 1.50 4.16 -7.40
C VAL A 84 2.71 3.71 -6.58
N LEU A 85 3.36 4.64 -5.89
CA LEU A 85 4.47 4.31 -4.99
C LEU A 85 4.02 3.48 -3.79
N ALA A 86 2.85 3.80 -3.22
CA ALA A 86 2.31 3.12 -2.05
C ALA A 86 1.79 1.71 -2.36
N PHE A 87 1.54 1.39 -3.62
CA PHE A 87 0.84 0.16 -4.01
C PHE A 87 1.53 -1.11 -3.48
N LYS A 88 2.84 -1.21 -3.59
CA LYS A 88 3.58 -2.37 -3.07
C LYS A 88 3.46 -2.49 -1.56
N LEU A 89 3.47 -1.37 -0.86
CA LEU A 89 3.30 -1.35 0.59
C LEU A 89 1.88 -1.73 1.01
N GLN A 90 0.88 -1.32 0.24
CA GLN A 90 -0.52 -1.75 0.44
C GLN A 90 -0.69 -3.25 0.24
N ILE A 91 -0.09 -3.81 -0.81
CA ILE A 91 -0.09 -5.26 -1.04
C ILE A 91 0.57 -5.99 0.13
N GLU A 92 1.71 -5.49 0.60
CA GLU A 92 2.41 -6.08 1.75
C GLU A 92 1.53 -6.08 3.01
N MET A 93 0.81 -5.00 3.25
CA MET A 93 -0.13 -4.88 4.36
C MET A 93 -1.29 -5.90 4.24
N LEU A 94 -1.84 -6.08 3.05
CA LEU A 94 -2.93 -7.03 2.81
C LEU A 94 -2.47 -8.49 2.84
N LEU A 95 -1.19 -8.76 2.56
CA LEU A 95 -0.60 -10.09 2.65
C LEU A 95 -0.16 -10.45 4.07
N ASP A 96 -0.20 -9.50 4.98
CA ASP A 96 0.18 -9.73 6.39
C ASP A 96 -0.78 -10.69 7.09
N ASP A 97 -0.26 -11.43 8.06
CA ASP A 97 -1.04 -12.41 8.82
C ASP A 97 -2.14 -11.75 9.67
N GLY A 98 -2.04 -10.45 9.93
CA GLY A 98 -3.09 -9.66 10.58
C GLY A 98 -4.30 -9.38 9.71
N CYS A 99 -4.27 -9.74 8.42
CA CYS A 99 -5.38 -9.61 7.49
C CYS A 99 -6.03 -10.96 7.24
N ASP A 100 -7.31 -11.10 7.59
CA ASP A 100 -8.04 -12.37 7.48
C ASP A 100 -8.80 -12.54 6.15
N PHE A 101 -8.80 -11.52 5.32
CA PHE A 101 -9.47 -11.56 4.02
C PHE A 101 -8.59 -12.17 2.93
N PRO A 102 -9.17 -12.95 1.99
CA PRO A 102 -8.47 -13.32 0.77
C PRO A 102 -8.23 -12.07 -0.08
N LEU A 103 -7.02 -11.91 -0.58
CA LEU A 103 -6.66 -10.74 -1.38
C LEU A 103 -7.34 -10.73 -2.74
N LEU A 104 -7.50 -11.89 -3.37
CA LEU A 104 -8.22 -12.00 -4.62
C LEU A 104 -9.73 -11.86 -4.38
N GLY A 105 -10.35 -10.99 -5.14
CA GLY A 105 -11.76 -10.65 -5.00
C GLY A 105 -12.03 -9.36 -4.22
N LEU A 106 -10.98 -8.76 -3.63
CA LEU A 106 -11.10 -7.41 -3.08
C LEU A 106 -11.25 -6.39 -4.20
N VAL A 107 -12.18 -5.47 -4.02
CA VAL A 107 -12.41 -4.36 -4.94
C VAL A 107 -11.98 -3.06 -4.27
N HIS A 108 -11.11 -2.32 -4.93
CA HIS A 108 -10.74 -0.98 -4.49
C HIS A 108 -11.89 -0.01 -4.81
N ILE A 109 -12.51 0.55 -3.80
CA ILE A 109 -13.67 1.45 -3.95
C ILE A 109 -13.23 2.90 -3.85
N ASP A 110 -12.34 3.22 -2.93
CA ASP A 110 -11.96 4.59 -2.64
C ASP A 110 -10.52 4.70 -2.16
N ASN A 111 -9.92 5.85 -2.39
CA ASN A 111 -8.56 6.16 -1.97
C ASN A 111 -8.43 7.64 -1.62
N GLU A 112 -8.10 7.93 -0.38
CA GLU A 112 -7.85 9.28 0.08
C GLU A 112 -6.34 9.53 0.20
N ILE A 113 -5.85 10.53 -0.51
CA ILE A 113 -4.45 10.94 -0.48
C ILE A 113 -4.35 12.37 0.02
N THR A 114 -3.77 12.55 1.18
CA THR A 114 -3.54 13.87 1.76
C THR A 114 -2.07 14.26 1.67
N ARG A 115 -1.80 15.42 1.07
CA ARG A 115 -0.46 15.99 1.03
C ARG A 115 -0.29 16.97 2.18
N HIS A 116 0.63 16.68 3.05
CA HIS A 116 1.08 17.62 4.08
C HIS A 116 2.27 18.44 3.56
N LYS A 117 2.24 19.74 3.82
CA LYS A 117 3.36 20.64 3.47
C LYS A 117 4.50 20.46 4.46
#